data_3ef1dceb52fcb44590bd16f90ddff65b
#
_entry.id   3ef1dceb52fcb44590bd16f90ddff65b
#
_cell.length_a   1.000
_cell.length_b   1.000
_cell.length_c   1.000
_cell.angle_alpha   90.00
_cell.angle_beta   90.00
_cell.angle_gamma   90.00
#
_symmetry.space_group_name_H-M   'P 1'
#
loop_
_entity.id
_entity.type
_entity.pdbx_description
1 polymer ?
#
loop_
_entity_poly.entity_id
_entity_poly.type
_entity_poly.pdbx_seq_one_letter_code
_entity_poly.pdbx_strand_id
1 'polypeptide(L)'
;MSLLEGLGCDVTDLGILPDDPGAIADALNAAAGSHDLLITSGGVSAGEEDHVKAAVERLGSVHFWRLAIKPGRPIALGQVGDTAFVGLPGNPVAAMVTFMVIARPLIMMLTGAADTDAPRFPVKAGFPYKKKTGRR
;
A
#
# COMPACT_ATOMS: atom_id res chain seq x y z
N MET A 1 2.61 11.50 0.62
CA MET A 1 1.78 12.72 0.80
C MET A 1 1.25 13.20 -0.56
N SER A 2 2.02 13.84 -1.43
CA SER A 2 1.53 14.48 -2.65
C SER A 2 0.66 13.62 -3.59
N LEU A 3 0.87 12.30 -3.65
CA LEU A 3 0.03 11.41 -4.45
C LEU A 3 -1.38 11.24 -3.84
N LEU A 4 -1.51 11.22 -2.53
CA LEU A 4 -2.79 11.11 -1.82
C LEU A 4 -3.57 12.43 -1.93
N GLU A 5 -2.90 13.54 -1.65
CA GLU A 5 -3.48 14.90 -1.77
C GLU A 5 -3.95 15.16 -3.19
N GLY A 6 -3.20 14.69 -4.21
CA GLY A 6 -3.58 14.77 -5.62
C GLY A 6 -4.84 13.95 -5.99
N LEU A 7 -5.25 13.01 -5.13
CA LEU A 7 -6.51 12.27 -5.25
C LEU A 7 -7.65 12.90 -4.42
N GLY A 8 -7.40 14.03 -3.76
CA GLY A 8 -8.38 14.72 -2.92
C GLY A 8 -8.51 14.14 -1.52
N CYS A 9 -7.53 13.34 -1.06
CA CYS A 9 -7.53 12.80 0.31
C CYS A 9 -7.10 13.87 1.31
N ASP A 10 -7.74 13.87 2.47
CA ASP A 10 -7.21 14.52 3.68
C ASP A 10 -6.18 13.58 4.33
N VAL A 11 -4.96 14.04 4.52
CA VAL A 11 -3.83 13.17 4.86
C VAL A 11 -3.20 13.57 6.20
N THR A 12 -3.25 12.66 7.15
CA THR A 12 -2.49 12.74 8.41
C THR A 12 -1.17 11.99 8.29
N ASP A 13 -0.05 12.68 8.42
CA ASP A 13 1.29 12.07 8.45
C ASP A 13 1.69 11.72 9.88
N LEU A 14 1.77 10.42 10.15
CA LEU A 14 2.23 9.92 11.46
C LEU A 14 3.77 9.93 11.59
N GLY A 15 4.48 10.33 10.54
CA GLY A 15 5.93 10.34 10.52
C GLY A 15 6.54 8.94 10.48
N ILE A 16 7.80 8.85 10.94
CA ILE A 16 8.51 7.58 11.06
C ILE A 16 8.26 7.02 12.45
N LEU A 17 7.55 5.90 12.51
CA LEU A 17 7.30 5.20 13.77
C LEU A 17 8.56 4.47 14.24
N PRO A 18 8.78 4.37 15.57
CA PRO A 18 9.82 3.51 16.12
C PRO A 18 9.66 2.07 15.65
N ASP A 19 10.77 1.34 15.52
CA ASP A 19 10.76 -0.09 15.15
C ASP A 19 10.43 -0.96 16.38
N ASP A 20 9.23 -0.74 16.91
CA ASP A 20 8.67 -1.38 18.10
C ASP A 20 7.23 -1.81 17.81
N PRO A 21 6.91 -3.11 17.97
CA PRO A 21 5.58 -3.63 17.66
C PRO A 21 4.45 -3.00 18.46
N GLY A 22 4.73 -2.58 19.71
CA GLY A 22 3.75 -1.93 20.58
C GLY A 22 3.45 -0.52 20.09
N ALA A 23 4.49 0.29 19.86
CA ALA A 23 4.35 1.66 19.38
C ALA A 23 3.65 1.70 18.01
N ILE A 24 3.98 0.76 17.11
CA ILE A 24 3.32 0.65 15.80
C ILE A 24 1.84 0.28 15.98
N ALA A 25 1.52 -0.70 16.83
CA ALA A 25 0.15 -1.11 17.08
C ALA A 25 -0.69 0.03 17.68
N ASP A 26 -0.16 0.75 18.64
CA ASP A 26 -0.83 1.87 19.29
C ASP A 26 -1.12 3.01 18.30
N ALA A 27 -0.14 3.36 17.45
CA ALA A 27 -0.30 4.37 16.42
C ALA A 27 -1.35 3.97 15.37
N LEU A 28 -1.31 2.73 14.88
CA LEU A 28 -2.28 2.21 13.91
C LEU A 28 -3.69 2.15 14.51
N ASN A 29 -3.83 1.68 15.75
CA ASN A 29 -5.12 1.61 16.44
C ASN A 29 -5.72 3.00 16.68
N ALA A 30 -4.92 3.96 17.11
CA ALA A 30 -5.37 5.34 17.31
C ALA A 30 -5.83 5.98 15.99
N ALA A 31 -5.10 5.75 14.90
CA ALA A 31 -5.46 6.29 13.58
C ALA A 31 -6.69 5.61 12.96
N ALA A 32 -6.90 4.32 13.19
CA ALA A 32 -8.00 3.55 12.60
C ALA A 32 -9.39 4.13 12.97
N GLY A 33 -9.54 4.67 14.19
CA GLY A 33 -10.82 5.23 14.64
C GLY A 33 -11.25 6.52 13.95
N SER A 34 -10.39 7.15 13.14
CA SER A 34 -10.65 8.47 12.55
C SER A 34 -10.28 8.58 11.07
N HIS A 35 -9.88 7.48 10.43
CA HIS A 35 -9.48 7.45 9.02
C HIS A 35 -10.15 6.29 8.28
N ASP A 36 -10.37 6.45 6.98
CA ASP A 36 -10.95 5.41 6.11
C ASP A 36 -9.89 4.43 5.60
N LEU A 37 -8.62 4.87 5.59
CA LEU A 37 -7.51 4.09 5.05
C LEU A 37 -6.21 4.40 5.80
N LEU A 38 -5.50 3.35 6.19
CA LEU A 38 -4.13 3.42 6.71
C LEU A 38 -3.15 2.94 5.64
N ILE A 39 -2.08 3.70 5.42
CA ILE A 39 -1.02 3.33 4.49
C ILE A 39 0.33 3.35 5.19
N THR A 40 1.10 2.28 5.06
CA THR A 40 2.51 2.25 5.47
C THR A 40 3.44 2.10 4.27
N SER A 41 4.66 2.61 4.38
CA SER A 41 5.74 2.37 3.42
C SER A 41 6.90 1.69 4.14
N GLY A 42 7.18 0.44 3.79
CA GLY A 42 8.06 -0.45 4.52
C GLY A 42 7.30 -1.36 5.50
N GLY A 43 8.00 -2.28 6.16
CA GLY A 43 7.42 -3.22 7.10
C GLY A 43 6.44 -4.23 6.47
N VAL A 44 6.59 -4.54 5.19
CA VAL A 44 5.75 -5.51 4.46
C VAL A 44 6.60 -6.56 3.76
N SER A 45 7.76 -6.83 4.31
CA SER A 45 8.62 -7.93 3.84
C SER A 45 8.05 -9.27 4.32
N ALA A 46 8.33 -10.35 3.60
CA ALA A 46 8.00 -11.70 4.03
C ALA A 46 8.93 -12.23 5.15
N GLY A 47 9.68 -11.35 5.82
CA GLY A 47 10.57 -11.67 6.95
C GLY A 47 9.80 -11.93 8.24
N GLU A 48 10.37 -12.75 9.11
CA GLU A 48 9.79 -13.09 10.43
C GLU A 48 9.80 -11.90 11.41
N GLU A 49 10.61 -10.88 11.17
CA GLU A 49 10.79 -9.68 12.01
C GLU A 49 9.99 -8.46 11.50
N ASP A 50 8.86 -8.69 10.82
CA ASP A 50 8.03 -7.60 10.31
C ASP A 50 7.07 -7.11 11.40
N HIS A 51 7.48 -6.06 12.11
CA HIS A 51 6.72 -5.48 13.23
C HIS A 51 5.38 -4.86 12.79
N VAL A 52 5.29 -4.34 11.58
CA VAL A 52 4.02 -3.84 11.00
C VAL A 52 3.05 -4.99 10.81
N LYS A 53 3.52 -6.13 10.29
CA LYS A 53 2.73 -7.34 10.15
C LYS A 53 2.16 -7.77 11.50
N ALA A 54 3.02 -7.94 12.50
CA ALA A 54 2.61 -8.37 13.84
C ALA A 54 1.61 -7.40 14.47
N ALA A 55 1.77 -6.10 14.28
CA ALA A 55 0.86 -5.08 14.78
C ALA A 55 -0.53 -5.18 14.11
N VAL A 56 -0.59 -5.28 12.78
CA VAL A 56 -1.86 -5.38 12.04
C VAL A 56 -2.58 -6.70 12.33
N GLU A 57 -1.86 -7.83 12.44
CA GLU A 57 -2.46 -9.14 12.80
C GLU A 57 -3.07 -9.13 14.21
N ARG A 58 -2.55 -8.34 15.14
CA ARG A 58 -3.12 -8.15 16.49
C ARG A 58 -4.39 -7.30 16.50
N LEU A 59 -4.50 -6.34 15.60
CA LEU A 59 -5.58 -5.34 15.57
C LEU A 59 -6.69 -5.68 14.57
N GLY A 60 -6.44 -6.62 13.68
CA GLY A 60 -7.39 -6.97 12.63
C GLY A 60 -6.91 -8.14 11.78
N SER A 61 -6.92 -7.97 10.47
CA SER A 61 -6.50 -8.99 9.53
C SER A 61 -5.56 -8.43 8.47
N VAL A 62 -4.56 -9.21 8.08
CA VAL A 62 -3.66 -8.84 7.00
C VAL A 62 -3.36 -10.04 6.10
N HIS A 63 -3.32 -9.76 4.81
CA HIS A 63 -2.95 -10.72 3.79
C HIS A 63 -1.74 -10.19 3.02
N PHE A 64 -0.74 -11.03 2.82
CA PHE A 64 0.47 -10.69 2.08
C PHE A 64 0.43 -11.31 0.69
N TRP A 65 0.68 -10.49 -0.33
CA TRP A 65 0.77 -10.95 -1.71
C TRP A 65 2.11 -10.60 -2.32
N ARG A 66 2.51 -11.47 -3.24
CA ARG A 66 3.62 -11.20 -4.16
C ARG A 66 3.03 -10.89 -5.53
N LEU A 67 2.97 -9.61 -5.85
CA LEU A 67 2.49 -9.18 -7.15
C LEU A 67 3.41 -9.63 -8.30
N ALA A 68 2.83 -9.90 -9.46
CA ALA A 68 3.58 -10.26 -10.68
C ALA A 68 4.19 -9.03 -11.38
N ILE A 69 4.53 -7.98 -10.62
CA ILE A 69 5.17 -6.75 -11.11
C ILE A 69 6.61 -6.64 -10.61
N LYS A 70 7.42 -5.83 -11.30
CA LYS A 70 8.79 -5.52 -10.89
C LYS A 70 9.14 -4.10 -11.36
N PRO A 71 9.50 -3.19 -10.44
CA PRO A 71 9.55 -3.32 -8.98
C PRO A 71 8.16 -3.37 -8.32
N GLY A 72 8.07 -3.75 -7.02
CA GLY A 72 6.82 -3.70 -6.24
C GLY A 72 6.16 -5.05 -6.01
N ARG A 73 6.95 -6.13 -5.83
CA ARG A 73 6.38 -7.48 -5.59
C ARG A 73 5.66 -7.64 -4.25
N PRO A 74 6.24 -7.25 -3.09
CA PRO A 74 5.56 -7.41 -1.81
C PRO A 74 4.51 -6.30 -1.62
N ILE A 75 3.34 -6.69 -1.15
CA ILE A 75 2.28 -5.80 -0.69
C ILE A 75 1.52 -6.49 0.43
N ALA A 76 1.05 -5.72 1.39
CA ALA A 76 0.09 -6.16 2.38
C ALA A 76 -1.23 -5.42 2.20
N LEU A 77 -2.33 -6.15 2.22
CA LEU A 77 -3.67 -5.58 2.26
C LEU A 77 -4.40 -6.18 3.44
N GLY A 78 -5.18 -5.38 4.15
CA GLY A 78 -5.86 -5.85 5.34
C GLY A 78 -6.80 -4.82 5.93
N GLN A 79 -7.07 -5.00 7.23
CA GLN A 79 -7.90 -4.10 8.03
C GLN A 79 -7.32 -3.98 9.44
N VAL A 80 -7.46 -2.79 10.01
CA VAL A 80 -7.26 -2.50 11.43
C VAL A 80 -8.61 -2.06 11.97
N GLY A 81 -9.26 -2.90 12.78
CA GLY A 81 -10.69 -2.73 13.04
C GLY A 81 -11.48 -2.75 11.73
N ASP A 82 -12.28 -1.72 11.48
CA ASP A 82 -13.06 -1.54 10.25
C ASP A 82 -12.33 -0.70 9.18
N THR A 83 -11.14 -0.20 9.49
CA THR A 83 -10.36 0.68 8.61
C THR A 83 -9.48 -0.12 7.65
N ALA A 84 -9.55 0.18 6.36
CA ALA A 84 -8.70 -0.47 5.37
C ALA A 84 -7.21 -0.21 5.63
N PHE A 85 -6.38 -1.21 5.38
CA PHE A 85 -4.92 -1.13 5.52
C PHE A 85 -4.20 -1.52 4.23
N VAL A 86 -3.23 -0.71 3.83
CA VAL A 86 -2.33 -0.97 2.70
C VAL A 86 -0.88 -0.79 3.12
N GLY A 87 -0.12 -1.88 3.10
CA GLY A 87 1.33 -1.86 3.30
C GLY A 87 2.07 -1.84 1.97
N LEU A 88 2.78 -0.76 1.68
CA LEU A 88 3.58 -0.59 0.47
C LEU A 88 5.03 -1.02 0.69
N PRO A 89 5.76 -1.44 -0.36
CA PRO A 89 7.19 -1.74 -0.27
C PRO A 89 8.00 -0.55 0.26
N GLY A 90 9.09 -0.81 0.98
CA GLY A 90 9.99 0.25 1.46
C GLY A 90 10.85 0.91 0.36
N ASN A 91 11.04 0.27 -0.80
CA ASN A 91 11.72 0.89 -1.92
C ASN A 91 10.83 1.96 -2.57
N PRO A 92 11.27 3.23 -2.70
CA PRO A 92 10.42 4.34 -3.18
C PRO A 92 9.81 4.11 -4.57
N VAL A 93 10.57 3.57 -5.51
CA VAL A 93 10.06 3.28 -6.86
C VAL A 93 9.04 2.15 -6.83
N ALA A 94 9.28 1.13 -6.02
CA ALA A 94 8.35 0.03 -5.83
C ALA A 94 7.06 0.52 -5.13
N ALA A 95 7.18 1.35 -4.10
CA ALA A 95 6.05 1.96 -3.40
C ALA A 95 5.18 2.78 -4.36
N MET A 96 5.81 3.64 -5.19
CA MET A 96 5.09 4.45 -6.18
C MET A 96 4.34 3.58 -7.20
N VAL A 97 4.99 2.56 -7.78
CA VAL A 97 4.35 1.66 -8.75
C VAL A 97 3.20 0.88 -8.09
N THR A 98 3.41 0.35 -6.88
CA THR A 98 2.39 -0.39 -6.15
C THR A 98 1.23 0.51 -5.73
N PHE A 99 1.52 1.75 -5.33
CA PHE A 99 0.50 2.75 -5.05
C PHE A 99 -0.39 2.99 -6.28
N MET A 100 0.20 3.25 -7.44
CA MET A 100 -0.56 3.54 -8.67
C MET A 100 -1.41 2.36 -9.14
N VAL A 101 -0.93 1.12 -8.93
CA VAL A 101 -1.60 -0.09 -9.45
C VAL A 101 -2.63 -0.65 -8.47
N ILE A 102 -2.42 -0.49 -7.16
CA ILE A 102 -3.25 -1.12 -6.13
C ILE A 102 -3.91 -0.09 -5.20
N ALA A 103 -3.12 0.79 -4.56
CA ALA A 103 -3.68 1.71 -3.57
C ALA A 103 -4.59 2.75 -4.21
N ARG A 104 -4.21 3.31 -5.37
CA ARG A 104 -5.03 4.30 -6.08
C ARG A 104 -6.43 3.77 -6.45
N PRO A 105 -6.60 2.60 -7.09
CA PRO A 105 -7.93 2.03 -7.34
C PRO A 105 -8.75 1.84 -6.06
N LEU A 106 -8.13 1.37 -4.98
CA LEU A 106 -8.81 1.23 -3.69
C LEU A 106 -9.30 2.59 -3.16
N ILE A 107 -8.45 3.62 -3.19
CA ILE A 107 -8.81 4.98 -2.78
C ILE A 107 -9.98 5.49 -3.63
N MET A 108 -9.92 5.32 -4.94
CA MET A 108 -11.00 5.71 -5.84
C MET A 108 -12.32 5.01 -5.50
N MET A 109 -12.28 3.72 -5.12
CA MET A 109 -13.47 3.00 -4.64
C MET A 109 -13.98 3.59 -3.32
N LEU A 110 -13.12 3.85 -2.37
CA LEU A 110 -13.49 4.43 -1.07
C LEU A 110 -14.12 5.83 -1.21
N THR A 111 -13.69 6.60 -2.21
CA THR A 111 -14.28 7.92 -2.53
C THR A 111 -15.56 7.82 -3.36
N GLY A 112 -16.03 6.63 -3.69
CA GLY A 112 -17.26 6.42 -4.45
C GLY A 112 -17.12 6.58 -5.97
N ALA A 113 -15.90 6.58 -6.51
CA ALA A 113 -15.69 6.66 -7.95
C ALA A 113 -16.22 5.42 -8.66
N ALA A 114 -16.98 5.62 -9.74
CA ALA A 114 -17.53 4.53 -10.56
C ALA A 114 -16.46 3.87 -11.46
N ASP A 115 -15.44 4.64 -11.88
CA ASP A 115 -14.31 4.16 -12.66
C ASP A 115 -13.04 4.32 -11.86
N THR A 116 -12.41 3.21 -11.51
CA THR A 116 -11.19 3.15 -10.72
C THR A 116 -9.95 2.83 -11.56
N ASP A 117 -10.14 2.47 -12.82
CA ASP A 117 -9.05 2.11 -13.72
C ASP A 117 -8.16 3.32 -14.04
N ALA A 118 -6.87 3.09 -14.08
CA ALA A 118 -5.96 4.08 -14.62
C ALA A 118 -6.10 4.14 -16.15
N PRO A 119 -6.19 5.33 -16.75
CA PRO A 119 -6.26 5.45 -18.20
C PRO A 119 -5.05 4.79 -18.86
N ARG A 120 -5.29 3.96 -19.88
CA ARG A 120 -4.26 3.21 -20.60
C ARG A 120 -4.20 3.69 -22.03
N PHE A 121 -3.03 4.09 -22.46
CA PHE A 121 -2.77 4.52 -23.83
C PHE A 121 -1.84 3.50 -24.51
N PRO A 122 -2.22 2.89 -25.63
CA PRO A 122 -1.32 2.02 -26.39
C PRO A 122 -0.23 2.90 -27.03
N VAL A 123 1.02 2.61 -26.69
CA VAL A 123 2.18 3.28 -27.27
C VAL A 123 3.16 2.25 -27.80
N LYS A 124 3.83 2.58 -28.95
CA LYS A 124 4.85 1.72 -29.51
C LYS A 124 6.16 1.88 -28.75
N ALA A 125 6.74 0.76 -28.28
CA ALA A 125 8.07 0.81 -27.68
C ALA A 125 9.12 1.15 -28.74
N GLY A 126 9.97 2.16 -28.48
CA GLY A 126 11.09 2.54 -29.34
C GLY A 126 12.37 1.74 -29.07
N PHE A 127 12.29 0.64 -28.30
CA PHE A 127 13.42 -0.20 -27.92
C PHE A 127 13.02 -1.67 -27.87
N PRO A 128 13.99 -2.61 -28.07
CA PRO A 128 13.71 -4.04 -27.91
C PRO A 128 13.56 -4.37 -26.42
N TYR A 129 12.49 -5.08 -26.06
CA TYR A 129 12.25 -5.53 -24.71
C TYR A 129 11.88 -7.01 -24.66
N LYS A 130 12.70 -7.81 -23.99
CA LYS A 130 12.40 -9.24 -23.75
C LYS A 130 11.78 -9.39 -22.35
N LYS A 131 10.47 -9.58 -22.31
CA LYS A 131 9.74 -9.81 -21.08
C LYS A 131 10.04 -11.20 -20.51
N LYS A 132 10.40 -11.29 -19.25
CA LYS A 132 10.51 -12.58 -18.54
C LYS A 132 9.11 -13.13 -18.24
N THR A 133 8.94 -14.45 -18.42
CA THR A 133 7.68 -15.15 -18.10
C THR A 133 7.25 -14.90 -16.66
N GLY A 134 5.95 -14.75 -16.41
CA GLY A 134 5.39 -14.51 -15.07
C GLY A 134 5.47 -13.05 -14.59
N ARG A 135 5.64 -12.09 -15.50
CA ARG A 135 5.57 -10.65 -15.20
C ARG A 135 4.56 -9.96 -16.11
N ARG A 136 3.75 -9.11 -15.54
CA ARG A 136 2.86 -8.18 -16.26
C ARG A 136 3.52 -6.82 -16.40
#